data_979800ecb7668259bf5c6ee344350020
#
_entry.id   979800ecb7668259bf5c6ee344350020
#
_cell.length_a   1.000
_cell.length_b   1.000
_cell.length_c   1.000
_cell.angle_alpha   90.00
_cell.angle_beta   90.00
_cell.angle_gamma   90.00
#
_symmetry.space_group_name_H-M   'P 1'
#
loop_
_entity.id
_entity.type
_entity.pdbx_description
1 polymer ?
#
loop_
_entity_poly.entity_id
_entity_poly.type
_entity_poly.pdbx_seq_one_letter_code
_entity_poly.pdbx_strand_id
1 'polypeptide(L)'
;MKIGVVHFGCASAGATEIVRTLVEEASIQGNKVYGIEWDSSTNKIQQTEFDRNSLHTFGFNRYRLNRFSINIWNEQLDKIASELSELDQVILLGDTKANLDHFSSKLLLVPVSYYNNVSGSQATLGYDTALNSIVESIESVRDTASSLSYGKVRVFNVQIPGFESTKLVNDTALAVDAEVVDQVNNDVVNRLKLHIRYKEANKEGYTFFVMDSSVDPMELGKHFEEFDLDWKAVVIDESQCGGPYPTAVDRLLANQLKRSVVEWVRSNHKSGQLLIQDNKVILSELKQSEGIK
;
A
#
# COMPACT_ATOMS: atom_id res chain seq x y z
N MET A 1 23.90 -19.13 -2.07
CA MET A 1 23.28 -18.05 -2.85
C MET A 1 23.20 -16.79 -2.00
N LYS A 2 23.28 -15.62 -2.65
CA LYS A 2 23.03 -14.31 -2.06
C LYS A 2 21.65 -13.80 -2.55
N ILE A 3 20.76 -13.50 -1.64
CA ILE A 3 19.37 -13.10 -1.95
C ILE A 3 19.17 -11.68 -1.43
N GLY A 4 18.79 -10.74 -2.29
CA GLY A 4 18.40 -9.39 -1.91
C GLY A 4 16.91 -9.27 -1.66
N VAL A 5 16.51 -8.40 -0.74
CA VAL A 5 15.11 -8.01 -0.52
C VAL A 5 15.02 -6.50 -0.58
N VAL A 6 14.20 -6.00 -1.48
CA VAL A 6 13.87 -4.58 -1.64
C VAL A 6 12.40 -4.38 -1.29
N HIS A 7 12.07 -3.32 -0.57
CA HIS A 7 10.69 -2.96 -0.27
C HIS A 7 10.34 -1.60 -0.86
N PHE A 8 9.37 -1.58 -1.77
CA PHE A 8 8.82 -0.36 -2.33
C PHE A 8 7.54 0.07 -1.59
N GLY A 9 7.31 1.36 -1.51
CA GLY A 9 6.07 1.90 -0.94
C GLY A 9 5.95 1.76 0.59
N CYS A 10 4.73 1.73 1.09
CA CYS A 10 4.44 1.71 2.52
C CYS A 10 4.69 0.34 3.15
N ALA A 11 5.13 0.33 4.40
CA ALA A 11 5.32 -0.89 5.17
C ALA A 11 3.96 -1.59 5.38
N SER A 12 3.67 -2.58 4.54
CA SER A 12 2.40 -3.29 4.57
C SER A 12 2.37 -4.34 5.67
N ALA A 13 1.21 -4.45 6.33
CA ALA A 13 0.95 -5.46 7.33
C ALA A 13 1.15 -6.87 6.72
N GLY A 14 1.93 -7.70 7.40
CA GLY A 14 2.22 -9.08 6.97
C GLY A 14 3.46 -9.26 6.09
N ALA A 15 4.05 -8.21 5.51
CA ALA A 15 5.25 -8.32 4.68
C ALA A 15 6.46 -8.87 5.48
N THR A 16 6.54 -8.57 6.76
CA THR A 16 7.57 -9.09 7.68
C THR A 16 7.59 -10.62 7.73
N GLU A 17 6.44 -11.29 7.63
CA GLU A 17 6.36 -12.76 7.63
C GLU A 17 7.02 -13.38 6.40
N ILE A 18 6.97 -12.72 5.26
CA ILE A 18 7.67 -13.16 4.04
C ILE A 18 9.17 -13.14 4.27
N VAL A 19 9.69 -12.00 4.76
CA VAL A 19 11.13 -11.83 5.00
C VAL A 19 11.64 -12.78 6.08
N ARG A 20 10.90 -12.90 7.20
CA ARG A 20 11.25 -13.84 8.28
C ARG A 20 11.41 -15.26 7.75
N THR A 21 10.38 -15.76 7.08
CA THR A 21 10.39 -17.13 6.55
C THR A 21 11.52 -17.33 5.54
N LEU A 22 11.78 -16.32 4.69
CA LEU A 22 12.88 -16.36 3.75
C LEU A 22 14.25 -16.48 4.46
N VAL A 23 14.48 -15.69 5.51
CA VAL A 23 15.72 -15.73 6.29
C VAL A 23 15.91 -17.06 7.02
N GLU A 24 14.83 -17.59 7.63
CA GLU A 24 14.84 -18.89 8.28
C GLU A 24 15.22 -20.01 7.31
N GLU A 25 14.58 -20.05 6.16
CA GLU A 25 14.81 -21.07 5.13
C GLU A 25 16.17 -20.93 4.46
N ALA A 26 16.59 -19.70 4.17
CA ALA A 26 17.92 -19.43 3.61
C ALA A 26 19.02 -19.86 4.55
N SER A 27 18.89 -19.60 5.86
CA SER A 27 19.85 -20.01 6.89
C SER A 27 20.02 -21.53 6.96
N ILE A 28 18.92 -22.29 6.81
CA ILE A 28 18.96 -23.78 6.81
C ILE A 28 19.78 -24.29 5.61
N GLN A 29 19.72 -23.58 4.49
CA GLN A 29 20.39 -23.97 3.23
C GLN A 29 21.80 -23.38 3.08
N GLY A 30 22.28 -22.60 4.06
CA GLY A 30 23.56 -21.90 3.96
C GLY A 30 23.55 -20.72 2.97
N ASN A 31 22.36 -20.22 2.62
CA ASN A 31 22.19 -19.02 1.80
C ASN A 31 22.17 -17.77 2.69
N LYS A 32 22.48 -16.62 2.10
CA LYS A 32 22.47 -15.32 2.78
C LYS A 32 21.38 -14.42 2.23
N VAL A 33 20.70 -13.72 3.12
CA VAL A 33 19.65 -12.74 2.77
C VAL A 33 20.12 -11.34 3.15
N TYR A 34 19.97 -10.39 2.25
CA TYR A 34 20.36 -9.00 2.44
C TYR A 34 19.14 -8.08 2.26
N GLY A 35 18.89 -7.22 3.24
CA GLY A 35 18.01 -6.07 3.08
C GLY A 35 18.70 -5.00 2.24
N ILE A 36 18.01 -4.51 1.21
CA ILE A 36 18.56 -3.54 0.26
C ILE A 36 17.88 -2.20 0.49
N GLU A 37 18.67 -1.19 0.81
CA GLU A 37 18.20 0.17 1.08
C GLU A 37 18.99 1.17 0.25
N TRP A 38 18.42 2.37 0.05
CA TRP A 38 19.11 3.47 -0.59
C TRP A 38 19.63 4.46 0.45
N ASP A 39 20.92 4.70 0.47
CA ASP A 39 21.53 5.74 1.27
C ASP A 39 21.64 7.04 0.44
N SER A 40 20.76 7.99 0.72
CA SER A 40 20.75 9.28 0.03
C SER A 40 21.99 10.14 0.34
N SER A 41 22.67 9.90 1.45
CA SER A 41 23.88 10.66 1.82
C SER A 41 25.10 10.28 0.99
N THR A 42 25.23 9.00 0.68
CA THR A 42 26.33 8.44 -0.14
C THR A 42 25.91 8.22 -1.59
N ASN A 43 24.60 8.35 -1.87
CA ASN A 43 24.00 8.05 -3.17
C ASN A 43 24.35 6.62 -3.65
N LYS A 44 24.26 5.63 -2.73
CA LYS A 44 24.59 4.22 -2.98
C LYS A 44 23.59 3.28 -2.34
N ILE A 45 23.61 2.02 -2.78
CA ILE A 45 22.90 0.94 -2.11
C ILE A 45 23.64 0.56 -0.83
N GLN A 46 22.89 0.45 0.26
CA GLN A 46 23.30 -0.19 1.49
C GLN A 46 22.73 -1.60 1.54
N GLN A 47 23.59 -2.59 1.82
CA GLN A 47 23.20 -3.99 1.99
C GLN A 47 23.39 -4.38 3.45
N THR A 48 22.31 -4.83 4.09
CA THR A 48 22.34 -5.30 5.49
C THR A 48 22.03 -6.80 5.51
N GLU A 49 22.99 -7.62 5.97
CA GLU A 49 22.77 -9.07 6.09
C GLU A 49 21.75 -9.37 7.19
N PHE A 50 20.72 -10.15 6.86
CA PHE A 50 19.74 -10.66 7.79
C PHE A 50 20.09 -12.10 8.20
N ASP A 51 20.30 -12.29 9.48
CA ASP A 51 20.53 -13.57 10.11
C ASP A 51 19.42 -13.93 11.09
N ARG A 52 19.53 -15.11 11.75
CA ARG A 52 18.55 -15.51 12.75
C ARG A 52 18.45 -14.54 13.93
N ASN A 53 19.52 -13.84 14.29
CA ASN A 53 19.50 -12.87 15.39
C ASN A 53 18.70 -11.62 14.97
N SER A 54 18.79 -11.23 13.70
CA SER A 54 18.00 -10.14 13.13
C SER A 54 16.49 -10.40 13.25
N LEU A 55 16.06 -11.68 13.19
CA LEU A 55 14.64 -12.07 13.26
C LEU A 55 13.98 -11.71 14.61
N HIS A 56 14.75 -11.75 15.71
CA HIS A 56 14.23 -11.36 17.03
C HIS A 56 13.91 -9.87 17.12
N THR A 57 14.42 -9.07 16.21
CA THR A 57 14.18 -7.62 16.14
C THR A 57 13.00 -7.25 15.23
N PHE A 58 12.48 -8.19 14.42
CA PHE A 58 11.29 -8.02 13.60
C PHE A 58 10.04 -8.25 14.47
N GLY A 59 9.50 -7.20 15.07
CA GLY A 59 8.14 -7.25 15.65
C GLY A 59 7.11 -7.39 14.52
N PHE A 60 5.91 -7.88 14.84
CA PHE A 60 4.82 -8.11 13.88
C PHE A 60 4.51 -6.91 12.99
N ASN A 61 4.78 -5.68 13.46
CA ASN A 61 4.46 -4.43 12.78
C ASN A 61 5.68 -3.54 12.52
N ARG A 62 6.90 -3.96 12.82
CA ARG A 62 8.09 -3.13 12.63
C ARG A 62 9.01 -3.76 11.61
N TYR A 63 8.79 -3.38 10.38
CA TYR A 63 9.68 -3.67 9.28
C TYR A 63 10.91 -2.77 9.38
N ARG A 64 12.11 -3.35 9.36
CA ARG A 64 13.36 -2.58 9.43
C ARG A 64 14.00 -2.29 8.09
N LEU A 65 13.40 -2.74 6.99
CA LEU A 65 13.79 -2.26 5.68
C LEU A 65 13.21 -0.86 5.47
N ASN A 66 14.08 0.11 5.26
CA ASN A 66 13.64 1.41 4.81
C ASN A 66 13.02 1.29 3.43
N ARG A 67 12.07 2.15 3.15
CA ARG A 67 11.41 2.17 1.84
C ARG A 67 12.43 2.54 0.77
N PHE A 68 12.47 1.76 -0.28
CA PHE A 68 13.16 2.14 -1.48
C PHE A 68 12.22 3.00 -2.33
N SER A 69 12.63 4.23 -2.66
CA SER A 69 11.84 5.10 -3.54
C SER A 69 11.81 4.53 -4.95
N ILE A 70 10.61 4.36 -5.51
CA ILE A 70 10.41 3.91 -6.89
C ILE A 70 11.00 4.91 -7.90
N ASN A 71 10.96 6.20 -7.58
CA ASN A 71 11.54 7.24 -8.42
C ASN A 71 13.08 7.09 -8.46
N ILE A 72 13.72 6.95 -7.30
CA ILE A 72 15.17 6.71 -7.22
C ILE A 72 15.55 5.41 -7.94
N TRP A 73 14.75 4.34 -7.78
CA TRP A 73 14.98 3.09 -8.49
C TRP A 73 15.00 3.28 -10.00
N ASN A 74 14.00 3.97 -10.55
CA ASN A 74 13.86 4.19 -11.98
C ASN A 74 14.91 5.20 -12.53
N GLU A 75 15.24 6.24 -11.76
CA GLU A 75 16.23 7.25 -12.14
C GLU A 75 17.67 6.74 -12.09
N GLN A 76 17.98 5.81 -11.17
CA GLN A 76 19.32 5.28 -10.95
C GLN A 76 19.48 3.82 -11.41
N LEU A 77 18.64 3.38 -12.36
CA LEU A 77 18.47 1.98 -12.74
C LEU A 77 19.79 1.26 -13.05
N ASP A 78 20.63 1.82 -13.93
CA ASP A 78 21.90 1.19 -14.34
C ASP A 78 22.86 1.01 -13.18
N LYS A 79 22.92 2.01 -12.29
CA LYS A 79 23.76 1.97 -11.11
C LYS A 79 23.25 0.90 -10.12
N ILE A 80 21.95 0.88 -9.86
CA ILE A 80 21.32 -0.11 -8.98
C ILE A 80 21.51 -1.52 -9.54
N ALA A 81 21.28 -1.72 -10.83
CA ALA A 81 21.49 -3.00 -11.49
C ALA A 81 22.95 -3.49 -11.38
N SER A 82 23.89 -2.56 -11.55
CA SER A 82 25.33 -2.85 -11.39
C SER A 82 25.68 -3.22 -9.94
N GLU A 83 25.20 -2.46 -8.95
CA GLU A 83 25.47 -2.72 -7.52
C GLU A 83 24.81 -4.01 -7.01
N LEU A 84 23.67 -4.42 -7.59
CA LEU A 84 22.98 -5.67 -7.26
C LEU A 84 23.44 -6.88 -8.09
N SER A 85 24.38 -6.70 -9.02
CA SER A 85 24.87 -7.77 -9.90
C SER A 85 25.55 -8.95 -9.16
N GLU A 86 26.00 -8.71 -7.93
CA GLU A 86 26.58 -9.76 -7.06
C GLU A 86 25.53 -10.66 -6.38
N LEU A 87 24.24 -10.31 -6.47
CA LEU A 87 23.15 -11.08 -5.91
C LEU A 87 22.65 -12.09 -6.95
N ASP A 88 22.42 -13.32 -6.52
CA ASP A 88 21.85 -14.36 -7.37
C ASP A 88 20.36 -14.11 -7.67
N GLN A 89 19.64 -13.62 -6.66
CA GLN A 89 18.19 -13.39 -6.71
C GLN A 89 17.85 -12.12 -5.94
N VAL A 90 16.83 -11.37 -6.43
CA VAL A 90 16.31 -10.19 -5.74
C VAL A 90 14.78 -10.29 -5.66
N ILE A 91 14.26 -10.16 -4.44
CA ILE A 91 12.83 -10.15 -4.16
C ILE A 91 12.39 -8.70 -3.96
N LEU A 92 11.44 -8.28 -4.76
CA LEU A 92 10.88 -6.94 -4.79
C LEU A 92 9.48 -6.98 -4.16
N LEU A 93 9.35 -6.44 -2.94
CA LEU A 93 8.08 -6.34 -2.24
C LEU A 93 7.45 -5.00 -2.59
N GLY A 94 6.34 -4.99 -3.30
CA GLY A 94 5.61 -3.74 -3.56
C GLY A 94 5.26 -3.48 -5.00
N ASP A 95 5.57 -2.27 -5.47
CA ASP A 95 5.04 -1.68 -6.69
C ASP A 95 5.57 -2.34 -7.97
N THR A 96 4.66 -2.52 -8.94
CA THR A 96 4.98 -3.00 -10.30
C THR A 96 5.49 -1.91 -11.24
N LYS A 97 5.54 -0.65 -10.82
CA LYS A 97 6.05 0.48 -11.62
C LYS A 97 7.58 0.55 -11.64
N ALA A 98 8.27 -0.36 -10.93
CA ALA A 98 9.72 -0.47 -10.99
C ALA A 98 10.16 -0.92 -12.39
N ASN A 99 11.08 -0.18 -13.01
CA ASN A 99 11.74 -0.64 -14.21
C ASN A 99 12.70 -1.78 -13.82
N LEU A 100 12.63 -2.90 -14.53
CA LEU A 100 13.35 -4.13 -14.23
C LEU A 100 14.35 -4.51 -15.34
N ASP A 101 14.56 -3.62 -16.29
CA ASP A 101 15.53 -3.82 -17.35
C ASP A 101 16.97 -3.82 -16.77
N HIS A 102 17.89 -4.45 -17.48
CA HIS A 102 19.33 -4.46 -17.20
C HIS A 102 19.80 -5.28 -15.96
N PHE A 103 18.90 -5.96 -15.24
CA PHE A 103 19.30 -6.80 -14.12
C PHE A 103 19.81 -8.16 -14.59
N SER A 104 21.02 -8.53 -14.13
CA SER A 104 21.59 -9.87 -14.30
C SER A 104 21.02 -10.87 -13.27
N SER A 105 20.64 -10.38 -12.10
CA SER A 105 20.02 -11.16 -11.04
C SER A 105 18.61 -11.60 -11.44
N LYS A 106 18.14 -12.75 -10.91
CA LYS A 106 16.75 -13.15 -11.07
C LYS A 106 15.86 -12.32 -10.15
N LEU A 107 14.78 -11.80 -10.69
CA LEU A 107 13.86 -10.91 -9.98
C LEU A 107 12.53 -11.61 -9.70
N LEU A 108 12.01 -11.43 -8.49
CA LEU A 108 10.65 -11.83 -8.14
C LEU A 108 9.88 -10.63 -7.57
N LEU A 109 8.81 -10.23 -8.27
CA LEU A 109 7.86 -9.24 -7.73
C LEU A 109 6.82 -9.93 -6.86
N VAL A 110 6.57 -9.34 -5.68
CA VAL A 110 5.58 -9.82 -4.72
C VAL A 110 4.53 -8.73 -4.49
N PRO A 111 3.23 -9.00 -4.64
CA PRO A 111 2.17 -8.00 -4.59
C PRO A 111 1.91 -7.54 -3.15
N VAL A 112 2.64 -6.52 -2.72
CA VAL A 112 2.54 -5.89 -1.39
C VAL A 112 2.17 -4.42 -1.57
N SER A 113 0.95 -4.02 -1.19
CA SER A 113 0.48 -2.64 -1.35
C SER A 113 -0.78 -2.39 -0.52
N TYR A 114 -0.89 -1.20 0.08
CA TYR A 114 -2.14 -0.71 0.69
C TYR A 114 -3.22 -0.36 -0.32
N TYR A 115 -2.82 -0.12 -1.58
CA TYR A 115 -3.73 0.47 -2.57
C TYR A 115 -4.38 -0.55 -3.49
N ASN A 116 -3.98 -1.83 -3.38
CA ASN A 116 -4.41 -2.89 -4.28
C ASN A 116 -4.24 -2.53 -5.77
N ASN A 117 -3.10 -1.94 -6.10
CA ASN A 117 -2.79 -1.35 -7.40
C ASN A 117 -1.79 -2.17 -8.24
N VAL A 118 -1.52 -3.41 -7.84
CA VAL A 118 -0.63 -4.31 -8.60
C VAL A 118 -1.38 -4.90 -9.79
N SER A 119 -0.93 -4.55 -10.99
CA SER A 119 -1.57 -5.00 -12.24
C SER A 119 -1.61 -6.52 -12.36
N GLY A 120 -2.79 -7.05 -12.69
CA GLY A 120 -3.03 -8.49 -12.82
C GLY A 120 -3.27 -9.23 -11.50
N SER A 121 -3.11 -8.58 -10.35
CA SER A 121 -3.44 -9.15 -9.04
C SER A 121 -4.81 -8.69 -8.56
N GLN A 122 -5.66 -9.60 -8.12
CA GLN A 122 -6.98 -9.29 -7.55
C GLN A 122 -6.87 -8.71 -6.14
N ALA A 123 -5.81 -9.07 -5.41
CA ALA A 123 -5.53 -8.58 -4.07
C ALA A 123 -4.04 -8.30 -3.90
N THR A 124 -3.71 -7.44 -2.93
CA THR A 124 -2.34 -7.18 -2.50
C THR A 124 -2.23 -7.29 -0.98
N LEU A 125 -1.08 -7.76 -0.51
CA LEU A 125 -0.83 -7.90 0.92
C LEU A 125 -0.79 -6.51 1.59
N GLY A 126 -1.57 -6.33 2.63
CA GLY A 126 -1.71 -5.10 3.41
C GLY A 126 -2.93 -4.26 3.07
N TYR A 127 -3.63 -4.55 1.96
CA TYR A 127 -4.81 -3.80 1.54
C TYR A 127 -5.98 -3.96 2.52
N ASP A 128 -6.30 -5.19 2.91
CA ASP A 128 -7.42 -5.47 3.81
C ASP A 128 -7.19 -4.82 5.19
N THR A 129 -5.96 -4.89 5.69
CA THR A 129 -5.59 -4.21 6.96
C THR A 129 -5.74 -2.70 6.85
N ALA A 130 -5.28 -2.11 5.75
CA ALA A 130 -5.39 -0.66 5.55
C ALA A 130 -6.86 -0.21 5.46
N LEU A 131 -7.66 -0.92 4.69
CA LEU A 131 -9.09 -0.63 4.56
C LEU A 131 -9.80 -0.72 5.92
N ASN A 132 -9.58 -1.77 6.69
CA ASN A 132 -10.18 -1.93 8.02
C ASN A 132 -9.74 -0.82 8.98
N SER A 133 -8.46 -0.45 8.99
CA SER A 133 -7.94 0.63 9.87
C SER A 133 -8.54 1.99 9.53
N ILE A 134 -8.74 2.27 8.25
CA ILE A 134 -9.39 3.50 7.78
C ILE A 134 -10.87 3.49 8.21
N VAL A 135 -11.58 2.38 7.99
CA VAL A 135 -12.99 2.23 8.39
C VAL A 135 -13.15 2.42 9.90
N GLU A 136 -12.30 1.77 10.73
CA GLU A 136 -12.33 1.96 12.19
C GLU A 136 -12.11 3.41 12.61
N SER A 137 -11.21 4.13 11.91
CA SER A 137 -10.98 5.55 12.17
C SER A 137 -12.21 6.41 11.84
N ILE A 138 -12.89 6.13 10.73
CA ILE A 138 -14.12 6.83 10.33
C ILE A 138 -15.26 6.51 11.30
N GLU A 139 -15.42 5.24 11.69
CA GLU A 139 -16.47 4.82 12.63
C GLU A 139 -16.28 5.46 14.01
N SER A 140 -15.04 5.68 14.45
CA SER A 140 -14.75 6.41 15.70
C SER A 140 -15.22 7.88 15.62
N VAL A 141 -15.09 8.51 14.45
CA VAL A 141 -15.64 9.86 14.19
C VAL A 141 -17.16 9.81 14.14
N ARG A 142 -17.73 8.80 13.49
CA ARG A 142 -19.20 8.58 13.38
C ARG A 142 -19.86 8.45 14.75
N ASP A 143 -19.27 7.66 15.65
CA ASP A 143 -19.78 7.48 17.02
C ASP A 143 -19.93 8.82 17.74
N THR A 144 -18.88 9.65 17.68
CA THR A 144 -18.90 11.00 18.25
C THR A 144 -19.92 11.91 17.52
N ALA A 145 -19.98 11.82 16.18
CA ALA A 145 -20.89 12.63 15.38
C ALA A 145 -22.35 12.32 15.66
N SER A 146 -22.69 11.05 15.82
CA SER A 146 -24.07 10.60 16.06
C SER A 146 -24.61 10.99 17.42
N SER A 147 -23.73 11.14 18.43
CA SER A 147 -24.10 11.46 19.81
C SER A 147 -24.45 12.95 20.05
N LEU A 148 -24.12 13.84 19.10
CA LEU A 148 -24.23 15.28 19.26
C LEU A 148 -25.24 15.87 18.23
N SER A 149 -26.29 16.55 18.72
CA SER A 149 -27.18 17.34 17.87
C SER A 149 -26.64 18.76 17.69
N TYR A 150 -26.33 19.15 16.47
CA TYR A 150 -25.62 20.41 16.18
C TYR A 150 -26.49 21.48 15.49
N GLY A 151 -27.73 21.19 15.16
CA GLY A 151 -28.62 22.12 14.47
C GLY A 151 -28.29 22.41 13.01
N LYS A 152 -27.14 21.93 12.50
CA LYS A 152 -26.70 22.01 11.10
C LYS A 152 -25.95 20.75 10.69
N VAL A 153 -25.84 20.51 9.40
CA VAL A 153 -25.14 19.34 8.85
C VAL A 153 -23.62 19.51 9.04
N ARG A 154 -22.99 18.48 9.61
CA ARG A 154 -21.53 18.39 9.70
C ARG A 154 -21.01 17.54 8.53
N VAL A 155 -20.08 18.09 7.78
CA VAL A 155 -19.41 17.41 6.69
C VAL A 155 -17.99 17.02 7.13
N PHE A 156 -17.76 15.73 7.23
CA PHE A 156 -16.43 15.19 7.54
C PHE A 156 -15.74 14.81 6.24
N ASN A 157 -14.76 15.61 5.83
CA ASN A 157 -13.93 15.34 4.67
C ASN A 157 -12.77 14.46 5.11
N VAL A 158 -12.87 13.16 4.81
CA VAL A 158 -11.88 12.16 5.20
C VAL A 158 -10.86 12.02 4.09
N GLN A 159 -9.67 12.55 4.33
CA GLN A 159 -8.55 12.42 3.42
C GLN A 159 -7.72 11.20 3.82
N ILE A 160 -7.62 10.21 2.93
CA ILE A 160 -6.87 8.97 3.11
C ILE A 160 -5.58 9.00 2.30
N PRO A 161 -4.56 8.16 2.65
CA PRO A 161 -3.31 8.10 1.90
C PRO A 161 -3.51 7.64 0.47
N GLY A 162 -2.63 8.10 -0.40
CA GLY A 162 -2.58 7.75 -1.81
C GLY A 162 -2.64 8.98 -2.69
N PHE A 163 -2.29 8.76 -3.95
CA PHE A 163 -2.39 9.74 -5.00
C PHE A 163 -3.00 9.02 -6.20
N GLU A 164 -4.18 9.42 -6.63
CA GLU A 164 -4.98 8.69 -7.63
C GLU A 164 -5.36 7.25 -7.19
N SER A 165 -5.55 7.07 -5.89
CA SER A 165 -5.84 5.76 -5.27
C SER A 165 -7.33 5.40 -5.33
N THR A 166 -7.87 5.31 -6.54
CA THR A 166 -9.30 5.16 -6.79
C THR A 166 -9.95 3.97 -6.08
N LYS A 167 -9.26 2.81 -6.01
CA LYS A 167 -9.84 1.62 -5.39
C LYS A 167 -9.99 1.76 -3.88
N LEU A 168 -8.96 2.24 -3.18
CA LEU A 168 -9.03 2.40 -1.72
C LEU A 168 -10.07 3.44 -1.32
N VAL A 169 -10.18 4.55 -2.06
CA VAL A 169 -11.20 5.59 -1.85
C VAL A 169 -12.61 5.02 -2.04
N ASN A 170 -12.85 4.31 -3.15
CA ASN A 170 -14.17 3.75 -3.46
C ASN A 170 -14.60 2.67 -2.45
N ASP A 171 -13.69 1.74 -2.11
CA ASP A 171 -14.01 0.66 -1.17
C ASP A 171 -14.22 1.23 0.25
N THR A 172 -13.43 2.24 0.66
CA THR A 172 -13.65 2.95 1.93
C THR A 172 -15.01 3.63 1.95
N ALA A 173 -15.34 4.42 0.93
CA ALA A 173 -16.61 5.13 0.87
C ALA A 173 -17.81 4.16 0.88
N LEU A 174 -17.72 3.06 0.14
CA LEU A 174 -18.73 2.02 0.13
C LEU A 174 -18.89 1.35 1.49
N ALA A 175 -17.78 1.06 2.18
CA ALA A 175 -17.81 0.39 3.48
C ALA A 175 -18.45 1.24 4.58
N VAL A 176 -18.37 2.57 4.49
CA VAL A 176 -18.87 3.49 5.52
C VAL A 176 -20.08 4.31 5.07
N ASP A 177 -20.70 3.99 3.94
CA ASP A 177 -21.83 4.74 3.35
C ASP A 177 -21.50 6.23 3.22
N ALA A 178 -20.42 6.54 2.53
CA ALA A 178 -19.92 7.89 2.30
C ALA A 178 -19.90 8.26 0.81
N GLU A 179 -19.82 9.56 0.53
CA GLU A 179 -19.66 10.09 -0.82
C GLU A 179 -18.17 10.07 -1.23
N VAL A 180 -17.89 9.62 -2.45
CA VAL A 180 -16.56 9.65 -3.04
C VAL A 180 -16.26 11.04 -3.62
N VAL A 181 -15.06 11.56 -3.38
CA VAL A 181 -14.55 12.76 -4.05
C VAL A 181 -13.20 12.40 -4.69
N ASP A 182 -13.24 12.06 -5.96
CA ASP A 182 -12.07 11.71 -6.77
C ASP A 182 -11.39 12.94 -7.40
N GLN A 183 -12.18 13.99 -7.65
CA GLN A 183 -11.71 15.26 -8.21
C GLN A 183 -12.70 16.39 -7.90
N VAL A 184 -12.23 17.64 -7.99
CA VAL A 184 -13.08 18.82 -7.83
C VAL A 184 -13.48 19.34 -9.21
N ASN A 185 -14.67 18.93 -9.67
CA ASN A 185 -15.28 19.44 -10.91
C ASN A 185 -16.77 19.72 -10.71
N ASN A 186 -17.40 20.35 -11.69
CA ASN A 186 -18.79 20.77 -11.59
C ASN A 186 -19.76 19.61 -11.34
N ASP A 187 -19.52 18.45 -11.93
CA ASP A 187 -20.42 17.29 -11.81
C ASP A 187 -20.36 16.71 -10.38
N VAL A 188 -19.15 16.53 -9.86
CA VAL A 188 -18.91 16.07 -8.47
C VAL A 188 -19.50 17.09 -7.49
N VAL A 189 -19.19 18.39 -7.65
CA VAL A 189 -19.72 19.45 -6.77
C VAL A 189 -21.24 19.47 -6.79
N ASN A 190 -21.89 19.39 -7.96
CA ASN A 190 -23.34 19.38 -8.06
C ASN A 190 -23.97 18.14 -7.40
N ARG A 191 -23.35 16.95 -7.57
CA ARG A 191 -23.78 15.72 -6.90
C ARG A 191 -23.71 15.88 -5.37
N LEU A 192 -22.60 16.37 -4.85
CA LEU A 192 -22.42 16.59 -3.41
C LEU A 192 -23.38 17.65 -2.86
N LYS A 193 -23.68 18.72 -3.61
CA LYS A 193 -24.71 19.71 -3.22
C LYS A 193 -26.10 19.09 -3.12
N LEU A 194 -26.46 18.22 -4.05
CA LEU A 194 -27.73 17.47 -3.98
C LEU A 194 -27.76 16.55 -2.75
N HIS A 195 -26.64 15.89 -2.44
CA HIS A 195 -26.51 15.06 -1.25
C HIS A 195 -26.70 15.89 0.04
N ILE A 196 -26.06 17.06 0.15
CA ILE A 196 -26.23 17.95 1.31
C ILE A 196 -27.70 18.39 1.48
N ARG A 197 -28.37 18.82 0.40
CA ARG A 197 -29.78 19.19 0.43
C ARG A 197 -30.66 18.03 0.90
N TYR A 198 -30.35 16.80 0.48
CA TYR A 198 -31.06 15.61 0.94
C TYR A 198 -30.87 15.41 2.46
N LYS A 199 -29.62 15.55 2.98
CA LYS A 199 -29.32 15.44 4.41
C LYS A 199 -30.09 16.50 5.23
N GLU A 200 -30.11 17.78 4.78
CA GLU A 200 -30.85 18.85 5.41
C GLU A 200 -32.37 18.55 5.44
N ALA A 201 -32.95 18.13 4.30
CA ALA A 201 -34.36 17.81 4.19
C ALA A 201 -34.81 16.67 5.13
N ASN A 202 -33.94 15.68 5.34
CA ASN A 202 -34.17 14.54 6.22
C ASN A 202 -33.74 14.79 7.67
N LYS A 203 -33.22 15.99 7.99
CA LYS A 203 -32.70 16.34 9.32
C LYS A 203 -31.54 15.42 9.79
N GLU A 204 -30.75 14.93 8.86
CA GLU A 204 -29.56 14.13 9.16
C GLU A 204 -28.41 15.06 9.55
N GLY A 205 -27.81 14.82 10.73
CA GLY A 205 -26.86 15.76 11.36
C GLY A 205 -25.45 15.70 10.82
N TYR A 206 -25.07 14.72 10.00
CA TYR A 206 -23.71 14.59 9.47
C TYR A 206 -23.64 13.76 8.18
N THR A 207 -22.51 13.91 7.48
CA THR A 207 -22.13 13.06 6.34
C THR A 207 -20.62 12.96 6.22
N PHE A 208 -20.13 11.98 5.47
CA PHE A 208 -18.71 11.77 5.16
C PHE A 208 -18.46 11.90 3.66
N PHE A 209 -17.39 12.61 3.32
CA PHE A 209 -16.82 12.67 1.98
C PHE A 209 -15.44 12.03 2.05
N VAL A 210 -15.18 10.99 1.26
CA VAL A 210 -13.88 10.28 1.25
C VAL A 210 -13.11 10.66 0.00
N MET A 211 -11.86 11.05 0.19
CA MET A 211 -10.94 11.49 -0.86
C MET A 211 -9.52 11.04 -0.56
N ASP A 212 -8.67 11.02 -1.56
CA ASP A 212 -7.23 10.85 -1.35
C ASP A 212 -6.48 12.19 -1.25
N SER A 213 -5.15 12.13 -1.12
CA SER A 213 -4.32 13.32 -0.95
C SER A 213 -4.22 14.22 -2.20
N SER A 214 -4.81 13.82 -3.34
CA SER A 214 -4.89 14.67 -4.53
C SER A 214 -5.96 15.75 -4.42
N VAL A 215 -6.94 15.60 -3.53
CA VAL A 215 -8.04 16.53 -3.31
C VAL A 215 -7.81 17.35 -2.05
N ASP A 216 -7.83 18.67 -2.16
CA ASP A 216 -7.77 19.58 -1.00
C ASP A 216 -9.20 19.83 -0.44
N PRO A 217 -9.50 19.38 0.81
CA PRO A 217 -10.80 19.61 1.43
C PRO A 217 -11.16 21.09 1.59
N MET A 218 -10.17 21.96 1.71
CA MET A 218 -10.42 23.41 1.89
C MET A 218 -10.82 24.06 0.55
N GLU A 219 -10.19 23.65 -0.56
CA GLU A 219 -10.59 24.11 -1.88
C GLU A 219 -11.99 23.59 -2.23
N LEU A 220 -12.29 22.33 -1.92
CA LEU A 220 -13.62 21.76 -2.08
C LEU A 220 -14.67 22.58 -1.30
N GLY A 221 -14.34 22.96 -0.05
CA GLY A 221 -15.24 23.72 0.84
C GLY A 221 -15.72 25.05 0.28
N LYS A 222 -14.92 25.73 -0.55
CA LYS A 222 -15.30 27.00 -1.20
C LYS A 222 -16.55 26.89 -2.10
N HIS A 223 -16.84 25.72 -2.61
CA HIS A 223 -18.01 25.45 -3.43
C HIS A 223 -19.31 25.29 -2.63
N PHE A 224 -19.23 25.27 -1.27
CA PHE A 224 -20.35 25.02 -0.38
C PHE A 224 -20.69 26.19 0.55
N GLU A 225 -20.16 27.38 0.29
CA GLU A 225 -20.37 28.59 1.10
C GLU A 225 -21.86 29.01 1.17
N GLU A 226 -22.70 28.55 0.25
CA GLU A 226 -24.14 28.79 0.23
C GLU A 226 -24.93 28.01 1.29
N PHE A 227 -24.29 27.00 1.93
CA PHE A 227 -24.91 26.13 2.94
C PHE A 227 -24.38 26.47 4.34
N ASP A 228 -25.24 26.39 5.35
CA ASP A 228 -24.80 26.50 6.77
C ASP A 228 -24.27 25.15 7.26
N LEU A 229 -23.00 24.86 6.96
CA LEU A 229 -22.33 23.60 7.29
C LEU A 229 -21.28 23.77 8.37
N ASP A 230 -21.06 22.71 9.14
CA ASP A 230 -19.84 22.55 9.93
C ASP A 230 -18.85 21.68 9.15
N TRP A 231 -17.89 22.33 8.46
CA TRP A 231 -16.94 21.69 7.54
C TRP A 231 -15.71 21.24 8.30
N LYS A 232 -15.43 19.94 8.34
CA LYS A 232 -14.32 19.33 9.08
C LYS A 232 -13.41 18.57 8.11
N ALA A 233 -12.09 18.69 8.29
CA ALA A 233 -11.11 17.83 7.67
C ALA A 233 -10.65 16.77 8.68
N VAL A 234 -10.63 15.51 8.25
CA VAL A 234 -10.12 14.36 8.98
C VAL A 234 -9.03 13.74 8.13
N VAL A 235 -7.78 13.80 8.58
CA VAL A 235 -6.66 13.25 7.84
C VAL A 235 -6.26 11.92 8.48
N ILE A 236 -6.27 10.87 7.71
CA ILE A 236 -5.75 9.54 8.07
C ILE A 236 -4.45 9.36 7.30
N ASP A 237 -3.32 9.29 7.99
CA ASP A 237 -2.03 9.13 7.34
C ASP A 237 -1.61 7.66 7.17
N GLU A 238 -0.52 7.43 6.42
CA GLU A 238 -0.02 6.09 6.16
C GLU A 238 0.32 5.29 7.42
N SER A 239 0.73 5.95 8.51
CA SER A 239 1.09 5.26 9.76
C SER A 239 -0.11 4.60 10.43
N GLN A 240 -1.30 5.14 10.19
CA GLN A 240 -2.56 4.61 10.71
C GLN A 240 -3.07 3.43 9.87
N CYS A 241 -2.71 3.35 8.59
CA CYS A 241 -3.14 2.28 7.69
C CYS A 241 -2.57 0.89 8.04
N GLY A 242 -1.43 0.85 8.74
CA GLY A 242 -0.82 -0.41 9.17
C GLY A 242 -1.62 -1.19 10.21
N GLY A 243 -2.56 -0.54 10.89
CA GLY A 243 -3.29 -1.10 12.02
C GLY A 243 -2.39 -1.58 13.16
N PRO A 244 -2.95 -2.00 14.29
CA PRO A 244 -2.18 -2.60 15.38
C PRO A 244 -1.66 -4.00 15.00
N TYR A 245 -2.42 -4.74 14.18
CA TYR A 245 -2.10 -6.09 13.71
C TYR A 245 -2.67 -6.34 12.30
N PRO A 246 -2.02 -7.21 11.48
CA PRO A 246 -2.61 -7.65 10.24
C PRO A 246 -3.95 -8.34 10.46
N THR A 247 -4.93 -8.06 9.60
CA THR A 247 -6.21 -8.76 9.59
C THR A 247 -6.03 -10.26 9.29
N ALA A 248 -7.06 -11.06 9.54
CA ALA A 248 -7.04 -12.48 9.19
C ALA A 248 -6.81 -12.71 7.69
N VAL A 249 -7.38 -11.87 6.83
CA VAL A 249 -7.20 -11.93 5.38
C VAL A 249 -5.74 -11.74 5.00
N ASP A 250 -5.11 -10.66 5.50
CA ASP A 250 -3.70 -10.39 5.22
C ASP A 250 -2.77 -11.45 5.82
N ARG A 251 -3.10 -12.04 6.99
CA ARG A 251 -2.32 -13.16 7.55
C ARG A 251 -2.38 -14.40 6.67
N LEU A 252 -3.55 -14.74 6.15
CA LEU A 252 -3.72 -15.88 5.23
C LEU A 252 -2.93 -15.63 3.93
N LEU A 253 -3.04 -14.43 3.38
CA LEU A 253 -2.33 -14.03 2.18
C LEU A 253 -0.79 -14.02 2.39
N ALA A 254 -0.31 -13.48 3.51
CA ALA A 254 1.11 -13.53 3.87
C ALA A 254 1.64 -14.97 3.93
N ASN A 255 0.83 -15.92 4.50
CA ASN A 255 1.18 -17.32 4.55
C ASN A 255 1.23 -18.01 3.19
N GLN A 256 0.39 -17.62 2.25
CA GLN A 256 0.45 -18.11 0.87
C GLN A 256 1.68 -17.54 0.14
N LEU A 257 1.86 -16.22 0.18
CA LEU A 257 2.96 -15.54 -0.49
C LEU A 257 4.33 -16.01 0.01
N LYS A 258 4.55 -16.16 1.33
CA LYS A 258 5.83 -16.61 1.85
C LYS A 258 6.22 -18.02 1.35
N ARG A 259 5.24 -18.94 1.19
CA ARG A 259 5.48 -20.28 0.63
C ARG A 259 5.89 -20.17 -0.84
N SER A 260 5.18 -19.39 -1.63
CA SER A 260 5.50 -19.20 -3.05
C SER A 260 6.86 -18.50 -3.26
N VAL A 261 7.23 -17.55 -2.39
CA VAL A 261 8.57 -16.93 -2.41
C VAL A 261 9.67 -17.95 -2.13
N VAL A 262 9.52 -18.77 -1.08
CA VAL A 262 10.49 -19.81 -0.73
C VAL A 262 10.60 -20.85 -1.84
N GLU A 263 9.48 -21.28 -2.42
CA GLU A 263 9.45 -22.20 -3.54
C GLU A 263 10.18 -21.66 -4.77
N TRP A 264 9.93 -20.39 -5.12
CA TRP A 264 10.61 -19.72 -6.22
C TRP A 264 12.13 -19.67 -5.99
N VAL A 265 12.56 -19.31 -4.79
CA VAL A 265 13.98 -19.28 -4.43
C VAL A 265 14.63 -20.67 -4.58
N ARG A 266 13.97 -21.72 -4.11
CA ARG A 266 14.48 -23.10 -4.16
C ARG A 266 14.52 -23.70 -5.56
N SER A 267 13.50 -23.41 -6.36
CA SER A 267 13.30 -24.05 -7.67
C SER A 267 14.09 -23.41 -8.80
N ASN A 268 14.89 -22.39 -8.50
CA ASN A 268 15.73 -21.69 -9.48
C ASN A 268 14.97 -21.18 -10.72
N HIS A 269 13.68 -20.78 -10.52
CA HIS A 269 12.85 -20.24 -11.59
C HIS A 269 13.48 -19.01 -12.26
N LYS A 270 12.99 -18.69 -13.46
CA LYS A 270 13.26 -17.41 -14.13
C LYS A 270 12.65 -16.27 -13.36
N SER A 271 13.02 -15.03 -13.71
CA SER A 271 12.37 -13.81 -13.20
C SER A 271 10.86 -13.89 -13.41
N GLY A 272 10.10 -13.47 -12.41
CA GLY A 272 8.66 -13.60 -12.43
C GLY A 272 7.96 -12.64 -11.47
N GLN A 273 6.64 -12.68 -11.50
CA GLN A 273 5.76 -11.93 -10.63
C GLN A 273 4.77 -12.88 -9.96
N LEU A 274 4.60 -12.77 -8.65
CA LEU A 274 3.49 -13.41 -7.96
C LEU A 274 2.24 -12.57 -8.13
N LEU A 275 1.14 -13.21 -8.44
CA LEU A 275 -0.18 -12.60 -8.57
C LEU A 275 -1.17 -13.37 -7.70
N ILE A 276 -2.17 -12.68 -7.18
CA ILE A 276 -3.30 -13.31 -6.51
C ILE A 276 -4.48 -13.35 -7.48
N GLN A 277 -4.91 -14.55 -7.82
CA GLN A 277 -6.09 -14.80 -8.67
C GLN A 277 -6.90 -15.94 -8.07
N ASP A 278 -8.21 -15.76 -7.96
CA ASP A 278 -9.16 -16.72 -7.37
C ASP A 278 -8.71 -17.26 -6.00
N ASN A 279 -8.23 -16.35 -5.14
CA ASN A 279 -7.67 -16.63 -3.81
C ASN A 279 -6.44 -17.56 -3.80
N LYS A 280 -5.74 -17.68 -4.93
CA LYS A 280 -4.51 -18.46 -5.08
C LYS A 280 -3.37 -17.57 -5.51
N VAL A 281 -2.17 -17.89 -5.02
CA VAL A 281 -0.94 -17.27 -5.52
C VAL A 281 -0.50 -18.03 -6.77
N ILE A 282 -0.31 -17.31 -7.86
CA ILE A 282 0.22 -17.84 -9.12
C ILE A 282 1.51 -17.13 -9.47
N LEU A 283 2.46 -17.85 -10.04
CA LEU A 283 3.68 -17.29 -10.62
C LEU A 283 3.42 -17.00 -12.11
N SER A 284 3.60 -15.73 -12.50
CA SER A 284 3.54 -15.27 -13.88
C SER A 284 4.94 -14.85 -14.34
N GLU A 285 5.30 -15.08 -15.59
CA GLU A 285 6.52 -14.52 -16.15
C GLU A 285 6.43 -12.97 -16.16
N LEU A 286 7.56 -12.31 -15.90
CA LEU A 286 7.65 -10.86 -16.09
C LEU A 286 7.46 -10.56 -17.57
N LYS A 287 6.45 -9.76 -17.90
CA LYS A 287 6.36 -9.17 -19.23
C LYS A 287 7.52 -8.18 -19.34
N GLN A 288 8.48 -8.47 -20.20
CA GLN A 288 9.44 -7.44 -20.61
C GLN A 288 8.62 -6.27 -21.17
N SER A 289 8.88 -5.06 -20.70
CA SER A 289 8.30 -3.86 -21.27
C SER A 289 8.65 -3.86 -22.76
N GLU A 290 7.64 -4.06 -23.63
CA GLU A 290 7.81 -3.77 -25.05
C GLU A 290 8.19 -2.29 -25.12
N GLY A 291 9.47 -2.04 -25.41
CA GLY A 291 10.00 -0.70 -25.52
C GLY A 291 9.11 0.10 -26.48
N ILE A 292 8.47 1.12 -25.94
CA ILE A 292 7.82 2.15 -26.77
C ILE A 292 8.95 2.75 -27.60
N LYS A 293 8.97 2.36 -28.90
CA LYS A 293 9.85 2.95 -29.90
C LYS A 293 9.40 4.36 -30.23
#